data_465511de2cbd6b91a959468d82789652
#
_entry.id   465511de2cbd6b91a959468d82789652
#
_cell.length_a   1.000
_cell.length_b   1.000
_cell.length_c   1.000
_cell.angle_alpha   90.00
_cell.angle_beta   90.00
_cell.angle_gamma   90.00
#
_symmetry.space_group_name_H-M   'P 1'
#
loop_
_entity.id
_entity.type
_entity.pdbx_description
1 polymer ?
#
loop_
_entity_poly.entity_id
_entity_poly.type
_entity_poly.pdbx_seq_one_letter_code
_entity_poly.pdbx_strand_id
1 'polypeptide(L)'
;MGQTVAERPQVISADSLKNEKVVNAAGENLGNIKDYMIDLDTGRVAYCVLSFGGVLGMGEKLFAVPFQSMTLDTERHCFILNVDKDRLKKAPGFDKDNWPGTHDRVFQSEVYSFYNVRPYWE
;
A
#
# COMPACT_ATOMS: atom_id res chain seq x y z
N MET A 1 -23.31 -1.97 15.96
CA MET A 1 -22.77 -1.88 15.71
C MET A 1 -21.67 -1.24 15.39
N GLY A 2 -21.24 -0.84 14.61
CA GLY A 2 -20.13 -0.10 14.24
C GLY A 2 -19.17 0.23 15.25
N GLN A 3 -19.22 -0.36 16.24
CA GLN A 3 -18.35 -0.09 17.25
C GLN A 3 -16.99 -0.40 16.96
N THR A 4 -16.71 -1.25 15.97
CA THR A 4 -15.35 -1.56 15.57
C THR A 4 -14.60 -0.32 15.15
N VAL A 5 -15.28 0.63 14.51
CA VAL A 5 -14.64 1.86 14.12
C VAL A 5 -14.18 2.65 15.33
N ALA A 6 -15.02 2.69 16.35
CA ALA A 6 -14.70 3.41 17.56
C ALA A 6 -13.53 2.77 18.31
N GLU A 7 -13.34 1.48 18.14
CA GLU A 7 -12.28 0.78 18.82
C GLU A 7 -10.96 0.83 18.08
N ARG A 8 -10.96 1.25 16.83
CA ARG A 8 -9.74 1.36 16.08
C ARG A 8 -8.92 2.55 16.56
N PRO A 9 -7.61 2.43 16.72
CA PRO A 9 -6.82 3.57 17.13
C PRO A 9 -6.82 4.65 16.06
N GLN A 10 -6.81 5.89 16.51
CA GLN A 10 -6.69 7.03 15.61
C GLN A 10 -5.27 7.19 15.08
N VAL A 11 -4.30 6.95 15.94
CA VAL A 11 -2.90 6.98 15.56
C VAL A 11 -2.27 5.67 15.96
N ILE A 12 -1.27 5.28 15.19
CA ILE A 12 -0.61 4.01 15.43
C ILE A 12 0.88 4.19 15.11
N SER A 13 1.71 3.44 15.79
CA SER A 13 3.13 3.48 15.55
C SER A 13 3.44 2.90 14.16
N ALA A 14 4.32 3.57 13.42
CA ALA A 14 4.74 3.06 12.12
C ALA A 14 5.38 1.68 12.24
N ASP A 15 6.09 1.44 13.36
CA ASP A 15 6.71 0.14 13.58
C ASP A 15 5.67 -0.97 13.70
N SER A 16 4.48 -0.65 14.21
CA SER A 16 3.39 -1.62 14.32
C SER A 16 2.88 -2.08 12.97
N LEU A 17 3.12 -1.30 11.93
CA LEU A 17 2.67 -1.62 10.57
C LEU A 17 3.78 -2.18 9.71
N LYS A 18 4.93 -2.46 10.30
CA LYS A 18 6.07 -2.99 9.57
C LYS A 18 5.76 -4.40 9.08
N ASN A 19 6.02 -4.64 7.82
CA ASN A 19 5.79 -5.96 7.19
C ASN A 19 4.33 -6.42 7.27
N GLU A 20 3.40 -5.49 7.36
CA GLU A 20 1.99 -5.84 7.50
C GLU A 20 1.51 -6.58 6.26
N LYS A 21 0.73 -7.64 6.47
CA LYS A 21 0.19 -8.44 5.38
C LYS A 21 -0.90 -7.66 4.65
N VAL A 22 -1.02 -7.89 3.35
CA VAL A 22 -2.08 -7.29 2.55
C VAL A 22 -2.90 -8.41 1.89
N VAL A 23 -4.20 -8.34 2.07
CA VAL A 23 -5.14 -9.29 1.44
C VAL A 23 -6.21 -8.50 0.72
N ASN A 24 -6.92 -9.15 -0.21
CA ASN A 24 -8.06 -8.50 -0.83
C ASN A 24 -9.36 -8.94 -0.15
N ALA A 25 -10.49 -8.43 -0.65
CA ALA A 25 -11.78 -8.73 -0.03
C ALA A 25 -12.13 -10.21 -0.11
N ALA A 26 -11.58 -10.94 -1.08
CA ALA A 26 -11.80 -12.37 -1.21
C ALA A 26 -10.89 -13.19 -0.31
N GLY A 27 -9.99 -12.53 0.42
CA GLY A 27 -9.07 -13.23 1.31
C GLY A 27 -7.78 -13.68 0.65
N GLU A 28 -7.58 -13.30 -0.62
CA GLU A 28 -6.35 -13.66 -1.30
C GLU A 28 -5.17 -12.87 -0.75
N ASN A 29 -4.05 -13.54 -0.58
CA ASN A 29 -2.83 -12.90 -0.10
C ASN A 29 -2.20 -12.09 -1.24
N LEU A 30 -2.08 -10.78 -1.05
CA LEU A 30 -1.50 -9.90 -2.05
C LEU A 30 -0.05 -9.54 -1.73
N GLY A 31 0.46 -9.97 -0.59
CA GLY A 31 1.84 -9.69 -0.24
C GLY A 31 1.97 -8.97 1.09
N ASN A 32 3.07 -8.25 1.24
CA ASN A 32 3.39 -7.54 2.49
C ASN A 32 3.85 -6.13 2.18
N ILE A 33 3.57 -5.22 3.11
CA ILE A 33 4.06 -3.86 3.00
C ILE A 33 5.55 -3.86 3.33
N LYS A 34 6.35 -3.36 2.41
CA LYS A 34 7.78 -3.26 2.58
C LYS A 34 8.20 -1.91 3.13
N ASP A 35 7.47 -0.86 2.80
CA ASP A 35 7.84 0.49 3.24
C ASP A 35 6.67 1.43 3.11
N TYR A 36 6.75 2.54 3.81
CA TYR A 36 5.79 3.63 3.74
C TYR A 36 6.56 4.87 3.34
N MET A 37 6.21 5.47 2.20
CA MET A 37 6.91 6.63 1.67
C MET A 37 6.24 7.89 2.19
N ILE A 38 6.98 8.68 2.94
CA ILE A 38 6.43 9.85 3.64
C ILE A 38 6.69 11.11 2.82
N ASP A 39 5.63 11.88 2.63
CA ASP A 39 5.74 13.19 2.00
C ASP A 39 6.24 14.16 3.05
N LEU A 40 7.43 14.68 2.87
CA LEU A 40 8.07 15.51 3.89
C LEU A 40 7.42 16.89 4.01
N ASP A 41 6.70 17.35 2.98
CA ASP A 41 6.05 18.65 3.04
C ASP A 41 4.75 18.60 3.84
N THR A 42 4.02 17.50 3.75
CA THR A 42 2.71 17.40 4.40
C THR A 42 2.70 16.49 5.60
N GLY A 43 3.70 15.63 5.73
CA GLY A 43 3.71 14.60 6.78
C GLY A 43 2.80 13.42 6.47
N ARG A 44 2.24 13.36 5.27
CA ARG A 44 1.33 12.27 4.89
C ARG A 44 2.09 11.14 4.25
N VAL A 45 1.48 9.95 4.27
CA VAL A 45 2.01 8.82 3.53
C VAL A 45 1.71 9.06 2.06
N ALA A 46 2.76 9.24 1.26
CA ALA A 46 2.60 9.46 -0.17
C ALA A 46 2.12 8.21 -0.86
N TYR A 47 2.71 7.07 -0.52
CA TYR A 47 2.25 5.75 -0.98
C TYR A 47 2.95 4.68 -0.16
N CYS A 48 2.37 3.50 -0.16
CA CYS A 48 2.98 2.33 0.47
C CYS A 48 3.67 1.50 -0.60
N VAL A 49 4.72 0.79 -0.21
CA VAL A 49 5.43 -0.11 -1.11
C VAL A 49 5.04 -1.53 -0.76
N LEU A 50 4.36 -2.19 -1.69
CA LEU A 50 3.85 -3.54 -1.51
C LEU A 50 4.77 -4.51 -2.25
N SER A 51 5.24 -5.53 -1.53
CA SER A 51 6.03 -6.60 -2.12
C SER A 51 5.10 -7.74 -2.47
N PHE A 52 5.06 -8.13 -3.73
CA PHE A 52 4.17 -9.17 -4.24
C PHE A 52 4.98 -10.13 -5.10
N GLY A 53 4.74 -11.42 -4.91
CA GLY A 53 5.51 -12.43 -5.63
C GLY A 53 6.77 -12.76 -4.85
N GLY A 54 7.88 -12.92 -5.54
CA GLY A 54 9.15 -13.11 -4.85
C GLY A 54 9.36 -14.49 -4.26
N VAL A 55 8.75 -15.48 -4.86
CA VAL A 55 8.98 -16.85 -4.42
C VAL A 55 10.45 -17.17 -4.60
N LEU A 56 11.07 -17.65 -3.52
CA LEU A 56 12.48 -18.02 -3.53
C LEU A 56 13.39 -16.83 -3.84
N GLY A 57 12.91 -15.63 -3.57
CA GLY A 57 13.72 -14.43 -3.79
C GLY A 57 13.88 -14.04 -5.23
N MET A 58 13.16 -14.69 -6.13
CA MET A 58 13.22 -14.39 -7.54
C MET A 58 11.93 -13.74 -8.00
N GLY A 59 12.05 -12.71 -8.82
CA GLY A 59 10.87 -12.08 -9.39
C GLY A 59 10.05 -11.28 -8.41
N GLU A 60 10.63 -10.92 -7.27
CA GLU A 60 9.93 -10.05 -6.34
C GLU A 60 9.66 -8.73 -7.02
N LYS A 61 8.43 -8.30 -7.01
CA LYS A 61 8.04 -7.04 -7.61
C LYS A 61 7.46 -6.13 -6.56
N LEU A 62 7.81 -4.86 -6.65
CA LEU A 62 7.33 -3.84 -5.73
C LEU A 62 6.30 -2.99 -6.44
N PHE A 63 5.22 -2.68 -5.74
CA PHE A 63 4.12 -1.87 -6.26
C PHE A 63 3.87 -0.72 -5.32
N ALA A 64 3.57 0.45 -5.89
CA ALA A 64 3.17 1.59 -5.09
C ALA A 64 1.65 1.58 -4.94
N VAL A 65 1.17 1.74 -3.72
CA VAL A 65 -0.26 1.70 -3.43
C VAL A 65 -0.61 2.91 -2.57
N PRO A 66 -1.64 3.68 -2.92
CA PRO A 66 -2.06 4.77 -2.05
C PRO A 66 -2.51 4.23 -0.70
N PHE A 67 -2.07 4.87 0.36
CA PHE A 67 -2.47 4.45 1.70
C PHE A 67 -4.00 4.46 1.84
N GLN A 68 -4.65 5.43 1.19
CA GLN A 68 -6.09 5.60 1.26
C GLN A 68 -6.85 4.47 0.56
N SER A 69 -6.19 3.68 -0.28
CA SER A 69 -6.82 2.55 -0.96
C SER A 69 -6.93 1.34 -0.06
N MET A 70 -6.29 1.37 1.08
CA MET A 70 -6.24 0.22 1.97
C MET A 70 -6.98 0.51 3.26
N THR A 71 -7.60 -0.52 3.83
CA THR A 71 -8.26 -0.45 5.12
C THR A 71 -7.51 -1.34 6.09
N LEU A 72 -7.12 -0.78 7.23
CA LEU A 72 -6.40 -1.56 8.23
C LEU A 72 -7.41 -2.35 9.08
N ASP A 73 -7.21 -3.65 9.12
CA ASP A 73 -7.99 -4.53 9.98
C ASP A 73 -7.11 -4.89 11.17
N THR A 74 -7.33 -4.23 12.29
CA THR A 74 -6.47 -4.40 13.46
C THR A 74 -6.66 -5.75 14.13
N GLU A 75 -7.80 -6.37 13.93
CA GLU A 75 -8.05 -7.69 14.52
C GLU A 75 -7.30 -8.78 13.78
N ARG A 76 -7.24 -8.68 12.46
CA ARG A 76 -6.55 -9.67 11.63
C ARG A 76 -5.10 -9.30 11.37
N HIS A 77 -4.67 -8.13 11.82
CA HIS A 77 -3.31 -7.64 11.60
C HIS A 77 -2.96 -7.65 10.11
N CYS A 78 -3.82 -7.02 9.32
CA CYS A 78 -3.58 -6.94 7.88
C CYS A 78 -4.26 -5.71 7.29
N PHE A 79 -3.79 -5.32 6.10
CA PHE A 79 -4.49 -4.34 5.30
C PHE A 79 -5.37 -5.07 4.30
N ILE A 80 -6.49 -4.45 3.97
CA ILE A 80 -7.37 -4.95 2.93
C ILE A 80 -7.30 -3.99 1.75
N LEU A 81 -6.86 -4.49 0.61
CA LEU A 81 -6.78 -3.75 -0.64
C LEU A 81 -7.71 -4.43 -1.63
N ASN A 82 -8.77 -3.73 -2.03
CA ASN A 82 -9.81 -4.34 -2.84
C ASN A 82 -9.42 -4.35 -4.32
N VAL A 83 -8.49 -5.23 -4.65
CA VAL A 83 -8.03 -5.43 -6.02
C VAL A 83 -7.70 -6.91 -6.18
N ASP A 84 -8.00 -7.49 -7.34
CA ASP A 84 -7.63 -8.88 -7.53
C ASP A 84 -6.17 -8.98 -7.99
N LYS A 85 -5.64 -10.20 -7.92
CA LYS A 85 -4.23 -10.42 -8.22
C LYS A 85 -3.86 -10.03 -9.63
N ASP A 86 -4.74 -10.33 -10.59
CA ASP A 86 -4.43 -10.05 -11.99
C ASP A 86 -4.36 -8.56 -12.25
N ARG A 87 -5.24 -7.80 -11.63
CA ARG A 87 -5.19 -6.35 -11.75
C ARG A 87 -3.97 -5.77 -11.06
N LEU A 88 -3.60 -6.32 -9.90
CA LEU A 88 -2.44 -5.85 -9.18
C LEU A 88 -1.17 -6.00 -10.02
N LYS A 89 -1.07 -7.08 -10.79
CA LYS A 89 0.11 -7.31 -11.64
C LYS A 89 0.27 -6.23 -12.71
N LYS A 90 -0.80 -5.51 -13.02
CA LYS A 90 -0.77 -4.43 -14.02
C LYS A 90 -0.61 -3.06 -13.39
N ALA A 91 -0.53 -2.98 -12.08
CA ALA A 91 -0.42 -1.71 -11.38
C ALA A 91 0.97 -1.11 -11.55
N PRO A 92 1.11 0.20 -11.34
CA PRO A 92 2.42 0.83 -11.37
C PRO A 92 3.33 0.20 -10.33
N GLY A 93 4.49 -0.25 -10.77
CA GLY A 93 5.43 -0.92 -9.92
C GLY A 93 6.85 -0.67 -10.37
N PHE A 94 7.79 -1.26 -9.66
CA PHE A 94 9.20 -1.07 -9.94
C PHE A 94 10.00 -2.22 -9.33
N ASP A 95 11.23 -2.37 -9.79
CA ASP A 95 12.11 -3.40 -9.25
C ASP A 95 12.81 -2.89 -8.00
N LYS A 96 13.22 -3.81 -7.15
CA LYS A 96 13.85 -3.45 -5.88
C LYS A 96 15.10 -2.59 -6.05
N ASP A 97 15.75 -2.66 -7.21
CA ASP A 97 16.97 -1.91 -7.47
C ASP A 97 16.71 -0.66 -8.30
N ASN A 98 15.46 -0.34 -8.58
CA ASN A 98 15.14 0.78 -9.46
C ASN A 98 13.91 1.52 -8.95
N TRP A 99 14.04 2.12 -7.78
CA TRP A 99 12.95 2.84 -7.14
C TRP A 99 12.66 4.15 -7.86
N PRO A 100 11.41 4.62 -7.85
CA PRO A 100 11.07 5.91 -8.46
C PRO A 100 11.76 7.05 -7.74
N GLY A 101 11.98 8.13 -8.45
CA GLY A 101 12.63 9.30 -7.89
C GLY A 101 11.79 9.97 -6.80
N THR A 102 12.46 10.69 -5.92
CA THR A 102 11.80 11.31 -4.78
C THR A 102 10.96 12.53 -5.18
N HIS A 103 11.09 13.00 -6.42
CA HIS A 103 10.29 14.12 -6.94
C HIS A 103 9.40 13.68 -8.09
N ASP A 104 9.15 12.39 -8.23
CA ASP A 104 8.43 11.86 -9.38
C ASP A 104 6.91 11.94 -9.18
N ARG A 105 6.38 13.15 -9.34
CA ARG A 105 4.95 13.36 -9.19
C ARG A 105 4.16 12.69 -10.32
N VAL A 106 4.78 12.52 -11.47
CA VAL A 106 4.11 11.82 -12.58
C VAL A 106 3.84 10.36 -12.18
N PHE A 107 4.84 9.70 -11.62
CA PHE A 107 4.67 8.33 -11.15
C PHE A 107 3.59 8.26 -10.07
N GLN A 108 3.63 9.19 -9.12
CA GLN A 108 2.65 9.21 -8.05
C GLN A 108 1.24 9.43 -8.58
N SER A 109 1.10 10.29 -9.59
CA SER A 109 -0.21 10.52 -10.21
C SER A 109 -0.74 9.27 -10.90
N GLU A 110 0.13 8.51 -11.55
CA GLU A 110 -0.25 7.25 -12.18
C GLU A 110 -0.74 6.26 -11.14
N VAL A 111 -0.06 6.20 -9.99
CA VAL A 111 -0.45 5.31 -8.90
C VAL A 111 -1.87 5.63 -8.43
N TYR A 112 -2.12 6.89 -8.14
CA TYR A 112 -3.42 7.30 -7.62
C TYR A 112 -4.51 7.09 -8.66
N SER A 113 -4.20 7.36 -9.93
CA SER A 113 -5.15 7.15 -11.01
C SER A 113 -5.52 5.68 -11.16
N PHE A 114 -4.53 4.80 -11.07
CA PHE A 114 -4.77 3.36 -11.21
C PHE A 114 -5.77 2.86 -10.16
N TYR A 115 -5.67 3.35 -8.94
CA TYR A 115 -6.55 2.95 -7.85
C TYR A 115 -7.78 3.82 -7.72
N ASN A 116 -7.96 4.78 -8.63
CA ASN A 116 -9.13 5.65 -8.66
C ASN A 116 -9.29 6.42 -7.35
N VAL A 117 -8.18 6.92 -6.83
CA VAL A 117 -8.16 7.68 -5.60
C VAL A 117 -7.71 9.10 -5.90
N ARG A 118 -8.39 10.08 -5.33
CA ARG A 118 -8.00 11.47 -5.51
C ARG A 118 -6.65 11.72 -4.83
N PRO A 119 -5.69 12.32 -5.54
CA PRO A 119 -4.40 12.61 -4.92
C PRO A 119 -4.56 13.52 -3.70
N TYR A 120 -3.83 13.19 -2.65
CA TYR A 120 -3.94 13.96 -1.41
C TYR A 120 -3.36 15.38 -1.53
N TRP A 121 -2.54 15.61 -2.54
CA TRP A 121 -1.93 16.92 -2.73
C TRP A 121 -2.78 17.87 -3.55
N GLU A 122 -3.96 17.46 -3.99
CA GLU A 122 -4.89 18.32 -4.73
C GLU A 122 -5.93 18.95 -3.83
#